data_72ab0ab1176ae0a4ddd478bc8e9aed18
#
_entry.id   72ab0ab1176ae0a4ddd478bc8e9aed18
#
_cell.length_a   1.000
_cell.length_b   1.000
_cell.length_c   1.000
_cell.angle_alpha   90.00
_cell.angle_beta   90.00
_cell.angle_gamma   90.00
#
_symmetry.space_group_name_H-M   'P 1'
#
loop_
_entity.id
_entity.type
_entity.pdbx_description
1 polymer ?
#
loop_
_entity_poly.entity_id
_entity_poly.type
_entity_poly.pdbx_seq_one_letter_code
_entity_poly.pdbx_strand_id
1 'polypeptide(L)'
;WPTCRRGGVGVSCLLEARGAGGLSGRPPKGTEIARREAEFLLYAAPDGAVKVRVLFKDETAWLTQKALAELFGVGVPAVAKHLKNIFDSGELSRTATVSKMETVQPEGSREVAREVEFYNLDAIIAVGYRVNSYQATQFRIWATKTLREFIIKGFVLDDERLKQGKVVFGKDYFDELLERIREIRASERRFYQKVTDIYSLAVDYDANAPLTREFFANVQNKLHWAITGQTAAERIYDSADATRLFMGLSTWKHAPHGKILKSDVTVAKNYLSEAHVKELNRIVSAYLDLAENRAERGILMKMADWASFLNSFLELSSYPILTDKGKVSA
;
A
#
# COMPACT_ATOMS: atom_id res chain seq x y z
N TRP A 1 26.69 27.15 -2.20
CA TRP A 1 28.03 26.57 -2.22
C TRP A 1 28.94 27.42 -1.34
N PRO A 2 29.62 26.78 -0.38
CA PRO A 2 31.06 26.99 -0.29
C PRO A 2 31.81 25.63 -0.19
N THR A 3 32.96 25.65 -0.85
CA THR A 3 34.07 24.70 -0.88
C THR A 3 34.52 24.26 0.51
N CYS A 4 34.73 22.96 0.71
CA CYS A 4 35.58 22.49 1.80
C CYS A 4 36.60 21.46 1.28
N ARG A 5 37.86 21.72 1.69
CA ARG A 5 39.10 21.05 1.29
C ARG A 5 39.26 19.67 1.95
N ARG A 6 40.03 18.85 1.28
CA ARG A 6 40.55 17.52 1.61
C ARG A 6 41.19 17.41 2.99
N GLY A 7 41.00 16.28 3.63
CA GLY A 7 41.82 15.73 4.69
C GLY A 7 41.51 14.26 4.85
N GLY A 8 42.38 13.39 4.36
CA GLY A 8 42.19 11.94 4.44
C GLY A 8 42.56 11.40 5.82
N VAL A 9 41.98 10.31 6.23
CA VAL A 9 42.63 9.16 6.90
C VAL A 9 41.71 7.95 6.66
N GLY A 10 42.23 6.92 6.02
CA GLY A 10 41.59 5.65 5.86
C GLY A 10 41.55 4.85 7.15
N VAL A 11 40.41 4.21 7.41
CA VAL A 11 40.35 3.04 8.31
C VAL A 11 39.63 1.93 7.57
N SER A 12 40.47 1.05 7.04
CA SER A 12 40.10 -0.28 6.54
C SER A 12 39.69 -1.12 7.75
N CYS A 13 38.46 -1.60 7.80
CA CYS A 13 38.05 -2.63 8.72
C CYS A 13 37.86 -3.94 7.95
N LEU A 14 38.95 -4.71 7.92
CA LEU A 14 38.97 -6.12 7.52
C LEU A 14 38.20 -6.93 8.57
N LEU A 15 37.10 -7.52 8.20
CA LEU A 15 36.44 -8.60 8.96
C LEU A 15 36.99 -9.94 8.45
N GLU A 16 37.94 -10.49 9.18
CA GLU A 16 38.42 -11.86 9.03
C GLU A 16 37.29 -12.86 9.37
N ALA A 17 36.88 -13.64 8.40
CA ALA A 17 36.07 -14.83 8.59
C ALA A 17 37.00 -15.94 9.09
N ARG A 18 36.96 -16.29 10.37
CA ARG A 18 37.51 -17.56 10.88
C ARG A 18 36.44 -18.62 10.76
N GLY A 19 36.76 -19.64 10.01
CA GLY A 19 35.99 -20.87 9.88
C GLY A 19 35.97 -21.65 11.19
N ALA A 20 34.84 -22.24 11.49
CA ALA A 20 34.73 -23.33 12.48
C ALA A 20 33.73 -24.36 11.98
N GLY A 21 34.24 -25.55 11.92
CA GLY A 21 33.79 -26.88 11.81
C GLY A 21 32.29 -27.22 11.88
N GLY A 22 31.92 -28.15 11.02
CA GLY A 22 30.57 -28.70 10.95
C GLY A 22 30.17 -29.44 12.23
N LEU A 23 28.94 -29.13 12.65
CA LEU A 23 28.14 -30.05 13.46
C LEU A 23 26.73 -30.03 12.87
N SER A 24 26.35 -31.14 12.27
CA SER A 24 25.00 -31.45 11.81
C SER A 24 24.11 -31.64 13.04
N GLY A 25 23.46 -30.59 13.50
CA GLY A 25 22.43 -30.62 14.51
C GLY A 25 21.23 -29.86 13.96
N ARG A 26 20.09 -30.53 13.81
CA ARG A 26 18.78 -29.89 13.50
C ARG A 26 18.52 -28.83 14.57
N PRO A 27 18.27 -27.57 14.22
CA PRO A 27 18.01 -26.53 15.22
C PRO A 27 16.72 -26.89 15.98
N PRO A 28 16.70 -26.71 17.32
CA PRO A 28 15.52 -26.98 18.13
C PRO A 28 14.36 -26.08 17.67
N LYS A 29 13.15 -26.63 17.53
CA LYS A 29 11.93 -25.96 17.06
C LYS A 29 11.49 -24.72 17.87
N GLY A 30 12.15 -24.39 18.98
CA GLY A 30 11.85 -23.26 19.86
C GLY A 30 12.49 -21.92 19.47
N THR A 31 13.45 -21.91 18.51
CA THR A 31 14.26 -20.71 18.19
C THR A 31 13.56 -19.74 17.22
N GLU A 32 12.45 -20.14 16.62
CA GLU A 32 11.78 -19.33 15.59
C GLU A 32 10.86 -18.25 16.18
N ILE A 33 10.31 -18.48 17.38
CA ILE A 33 9.40 -17.53 18.05
C ILE A 33 10.17 -16.40 18.72
N ALA A 34 11.30 -16.68 19.35
CA ALA A 34 12.14 -15.68 20.01
C ALA A 34 12.73 -14.61 19.05
N ARG A 35 12.80 -14.90 17.75
CA ARG A 35 13.28 -13.95 16.72
C ARG A 35 12.21 -12.99 16.18
N ARG A 36 10.94 -13.19 16.53
CA ARG A 36 9.79 -12.39 16.03
C ARG A 36 9.20 -11.46 17.10
N GLU A 37 9.63 -11.56 18.33
CA GLU A 37 9.26 -10.59 19.37
C GLU A 37 10.08 -9.32 19.19
N ALA A 38 9.43 -8.23 18.88
CA ALA A 38 10.03 -6.91 18.80
C ALA A 38 9.36 -5.97 19.82
N GLU A 39 10.15 -5.11 20.44
CA GLU A 39 9.58 -3.96 21.13
C GLU A 39 8.99 -3.01 20.09
N PHE A 40 7.70 -2.88 20.09
CA PHE A 40 6.99 -2.04 19.14
C PHE A 40 6.27 -0.91 19.86
N LEU A 41 6.34 0.26 19.25
CA LEU A 41 5.57 1.42 19.67
C LEU A 41 4.16 1.31 19.07
N LEU A 42 3.19 0.86 19.85
CA LEU A 42 1.82 0.73 19.37
C LEU A 42 1.18 2.11 19.12
N TYR A 43 1.44 3.07 20.00
CA TYR A 43 1.05 4.49 19.85
C TYR A 43 1.97 5.38 20.69
N ALA A 44 2.12 6.65 20.28
CA ALA A 44 2.85 7.65 21.07
C ALA A 44 1.89 8.35 22.03
N ALA A 45 2.09 8.18 23.33
CA ALA A 45 1.41 8.98 24.35
C ALA A 45 2.13 10.34 24.52
N PRO A 46 1.43 11.41 24.94
CA PRO A 46 2.03 12.73 25.13
C PRO A 46 3.18 12.78 26.13
N ASP A 47 3.21 11.86 27.08
CA ASP A 47 4.18 11.70 28.16
C ASP A 47 5.30 10.71 27.85
N GLY A 48 5.31 10.16 26.65
CA GLY A 48 6.30 9.23 26.18
C GLY A 48 5.72 8.11 25.33
N ALA A 49 6.61 7.36 24.71
CA ALA A 49 6.25 6.20 23.91
C ALA A 49 5.95 4.99 24.82
N VAL A 50 4.75 4.44 24.75
CA VAL A 50 4.43 3.17 25.38
C VAL A 50 5.03 2.04 24.54
N LYS A 51 6.18 1.51 24.98
CA LYS A 51 6.83 0.36 24.34
C LYS A 51 6.36 -0.92 25.00
N VAL A 52 5.74 -1.79 24.24
CA VAL A 52 5.29 -3.10 24.69
C VAL A 52 5.89 -4.16 23.78
N ARG A 53 6.26 -5.32 24.35
CA ARG A 53 6.69 -6.47 23.55
C ARG A 53 5.50 -7.03 22.79
N VAL A 54 5.56 -6.92 21.48
CA VAL A 54 4.52 -7.36 20.56
C VAL A 54 5.07 -8.47 19.68
N LEU A 55 4.34 -9.55 19.57
CA LEU A 55 4.62 -10.59 18.59
C LEU A 55 3.87 -10.23 17.29
N PHE A 56 4.60 -10.12 16.18
CA PHE A 56 4.02 -9.94 14.86
C PHE A 56 3.93 -11.27 14.13
N LYS A 57 2.70 -11.64 13.77
CA LYS A 57 2.41 -12.85 13.01
C LYS A 57 1.13 -12.66 12.20
N ASP A 58 1.10 -13.18 10.96
CA ASP A 58 -0.07 -13.16 10.08
C ASP A 58 -0.63 -11.72 9.86
N GLU A 59 0.28 -10.76 9.64
CA GLU A 59 -0.01 -9.33 9.43
C GLU A 59 -0.79 -8.65 10.57
N THR A 60 -0.75 -9.22 11.78
CA THR A 60 -1.37 -8.63 12.97
C THR A 60 -0.43 -8.65 14.17
N ALA A 61 -0.78 -7.86 15.18
CA ALA A 61 -0.07 -7.76 16.44
C ALA A 61 -0.72 -8.69 17.48
N TRP A 62 0.10 -9.41 18.24
CA TRP A 62 -0.35 -10.34 19.26
C TRP A 62 0.25 -9.96 20.61
N LEU A 63 -0.58 -9.85 21.64
CA LEU A 63 -0.17 -9.58 23.02
C LEU A 63 -0.70 -10.64 23.99
N THR A 64 0.07 -10.92 25.04
CA THR A 64 -0.42 -11.70 26.19
C THR A 64 -1.29 -10.83 27.10
N GLN A 65 -2.07 -11.46 28.00
CA GLN A 65 -2.85 -10.70 29.00
C GLN A 65 -1.94 -9.82 29.89
N LYS A 66 -0.73 -10.28 30.18
CA LYS A 66 0.26 -9.52 30.94
C LYS A 66 0.70 -8.27 30.18
N ALA A 67 1.03 -8.41 28.89
CA ALA A 67 1.40 -7.28 28.05
C ALA A 67 0.23 -6.29 27.84
N LEU A 68 -1.02 -6.78 27.73
CA LEU A 68 -2.22 -5.92 27.73
C LEU A 68 -2.40 -5.15 29.03
N ALA A 69 -2.12 -5.78 30.16
CA ALA A 69 -2.18 -5.14 31.49
C ALA A 69 -1.13 -4.03 31.61
N GLU A 70 0.09 -4.27 31.14
CA GLU A 70 1.17 -3.27 31.06
C GLU A 70 0.81 -2.12 30.11
N LEU A 71 0.32 -2.44 28.91
CA LEU A 71 -0.09 -1.45 27.91
C LEU A 71 -1.13 -0.47 28.42
N PHE A 72 -2.14 -0.97 29.14
CA PHE A 72 -3.25 -0.15 29.63
C PHE A 72 -3.13 0.25 31.11
N GLY A 73 -2.03 -0.08 31.78
CA GLY A 73 -1.77 0.33 33.16
C GLY A 73 -2.77 -0.23 34.15
N VAL A 74 -3.20 -1.49 34.00
CA VAL A 74 -4.18 -2.17 34.85
C VAL A 74 -3.68 -3.55 35.28
N GLY A 75 -4.36 -4.17 36.23
CA GLY A 75 -4.03 -5.55 36.63
C GLY A 75 -4.51 -6.59 35.61
N VAL A 76 -3.79 -7.71 35.51
CA VAL A 76 -4.16 -8.86 34.66
C VAL A 76 -5.60 -9.35 34.92
N PRO A 77 -6.11 -9.41 36.18
CA PRO A 77 -7.50 -9.81 36.44
C PRO A 77 -8.54 -8.88 35.79
N ALA A 78 -8.25 -7.56 35.70
CA ALA A 78 -9.12 -6.61 35.02
C ALA A 78 -9.17 -6.86 33.52
N VAL A 79 -8.02 -7.12 32.88
CA VAL A 79 -7.93 -7.50 31.47
C VAL A 79 -8.71 -8.80 31.21
N ALA A 80 -8.51 -9.83 32.04
CA ALA A 80 -9.22 -11.09 31.93
C ALA A 80 -10.75 -10.92 32.00
N LYS A 81 -11.25 -10.07 32.92
CA LYS A 81 -12.68 -9.74 33.03
C LYS A 81 -13.21 -9.05 31.75
N HIS A 82 -12.45 -8.10 31.19
CA HIS A 82 -12.85 -7.41 29.96
C HIS A 82 -12.86 -8.37 28.78
N LEU A 83 -11.85 -9.21 28.61
CA LEU A 83 -11.80 -10.24 27.55
C LEU A 83 -12.95 -11.21 27.68
N LYS A 84 -13.26 -11.69 28.89
CA LYS A 84 -14.43 -12.53 29.12
C LYS A 84 -15.72 -11.85 28.64
N ASN A 85 -15.95 -10.62 29.04
CA ASN A 85 -17.15 -9.85 28.65
C ASN A 85 -17.24 -9.64 27.13
N ILE A 86 -16.11 -9.42 26.44
CA ILE A 86 -16.01 -9.26 24.98
C ILE A 86 -16.47 -10.54 24.28
N PHE A 87 -15.98 -11.69 24.73
CA PHE A 87 -16.36 -12.98 24.16
C PHE A 87 -17.79 -13.38 24.52
N ASP A 88 -18.23 -13.17 25.76
CA ASP A 88 -19.58 -13.50 26.21
C ASP A 88 -20.65 -12.67 25.51
N SER A 89 -20.34 -11.41 25.15
CA SER A 89 -21.24 -10.53 24.39
C SER A 89 -21.28 -10.84 22.89
N GLY A 90 -20.40 -11.69 22.40
CA GLY A 90 -20.29 -12.01 20.97
C GLY A 90 -19.66 -10.90 20.12
N GLU A 91 -19.05 -9.86 20.75
CA GLU A 91 -18.37 -8.80 20.04
C GLU A 91 -17.19 -9.33 19.23
N LEU A 92 -16.43 -10.28 19.81
CA LEU A 92 -15.35 -10.99 19.11
C LEU A 92 -15.51 -12.50 19.29
N SER A 93 -15.13 -13.25 18.25
CA SER A 93 -15.02 -14.70 18.33
C SER A 93 -13.70 -15.12 18.97
N ARG A 94 -13.74 -15.91 20.05
CA ARG A 94 -12.53 -16.40 20.72
C ARG A 94 -11.61 -17.19 19.77
N THR A 95 -12.18 -18.00 18.89
CA THR A 95 -11.43 -18.82 17.92
C THR A 95 -10.68 -18.01 16.87
N ALA A 96 -11.19 -16.83 16.49
CA ALA A 96 -10.56 -15.93 15.53
C ALA A 96 -9.56 -14.96 16.21
N THR A 97 -9.66 -14.78 17.53
CA THR A 97 -8.98 -13.70 18.26
C THR A 97 -7.86 -14.21 19.16
N VAL A 98 -7.91 -15.47 19.59
CA VAL A 98 -6.95 -16.05 20.54
C VAL A 98 -6.16 -17.16 19.88
N SER A 99 -4.83 -17.09 20.01
CA SER A 99 -3.90 -18.14 19.59
C SER A 99 -3.06 -18.60 20.76
N LYS A 100 -2.86 -19.90 20.86
CA LYS A 100 -1.94 -20.49 21.83
C LYS A 100 -0.58 -20.69 21.18
N MET A 101 0.46 -20.15 21.81
CA MET A 101 1.83 -20.23 21.31
C MET A 101 2.79 -20.62 22.44
N GLU A 102 3.78 -21.44 22.10
CA GLU A 102 4.86 -21.76 23.03
C GLU A 102 5.81 -20.57 23.17
N THR A 103 6.04 -20.16 24.41
CA THR A 103 7.07 -19.17 24.76
C THR A 103 8.06 -19.79 25.74
N VAL A 104 9.33 -19.50 25.50
CA VAL A 104 10.39 -19.91 26.41
C VAL A 104 10.56 -18.83 27.49
N GLN A 105 10.33 -19.20 28.73
CA GLN A 105 10.48 -18.28 29.88
C GLN A 105 11.62 -18.76 30.77
N PRO A 106 12.55 -17.86 31.21
CA PRO A 106 13.58 -18.19 32.15
C PRO A 106 12.98 -18.39 33.56
N GLU A 107 13.08 -19.58 34.11
CA GLU A 107 12.75 -19.88 35.51
C GLU A 107 14.03 -20.27 36.26
N GLY A 108 14.62 -19.28 36.94
CA GLY A 108 15.94 -19.46 37.61
C GLY A 108 17.04 -19.73 36.58
N SER A 109 17.66 -20.90 36.63
CA SER A 109 18.73 -21.35 35.72
C SER A 109 18.22 -22.20 34.54
N ARG A 110 16.92 -22.39 34.40
CA ARG A 110 16.33 -23.26 33.36
C ARG A 110 15.42 -22.46 32.43
N GLU A 111 15.46 -22.80 31.14
CA GLU A 111 14.49 -22.34 30.17
C GLU A 111 13.31 -23.32 30.10
N VAL A 112 12.12 -22.84 30.40
CA VAL A 112 10.89 -23.65 30.38
C VAL A 112 9.98 -23.16 29.25
N ALA A 113 9.64 -24.06 28.34
CA ALA A 113 8.63 -23.79 27.31
C ALA A 113 7.23 -23.88 27.93
N ARG A 114 6.46 -22.82 27.80
CA ARG A 114 5.06 -22.77 28.25
C ARG A 114 4.15 -22.35 27.12
N GLU A 115 3.00 -23.01 27.02
CA GLU A 115 1.90 -22.58 26.13
C GLU A 115 1.18 -21.38 26.76
N VAL A 116 1.20 -20.23 26.07
CA VAL A 116 0.59 -18.97 26.52
C VAL A 116 -0.45 -18.52 25.51
N GLU A 117 -1.57 -18.00 25.98
CA GLU A 117 -2.59 -17.37 25.12
C GLU A 117 -2.14 -15.97 24.70
N PHE A 118 -2.19 -15.74 23.40
CA PHE A 118 -1.98 -14.45 22.76
C PHE A 118 -3.29 -13.95 22.16
N TYR A 119 -3.50 -12.67 22.22
CA TYR A 119 -4.68 -11.95 21.79
C TYR A 119 -4.30 -11.02 20.63
N ASN A 120 -5.05 -11.06 19.53
CA ASN A 120 -4.76 -10.30 18.31
C ASN A 120 -5.08 -8.80 18.47
N LEU A 121 -4.83 -8.01 17.41
CA LEU A 121 -5.06 -6.56 17.40
C LEU A 121 -6.51 -6.20 17.70
N ASP A 122 -7.50 -7.00 17.25
CA ASP A 122 -8.91 -6.73 17.52
C ASP A 122 -9.21 -6.79 19.02
N ALA A 123 -8.66 -7.78 19.73
CA ALA A 123 -8.80 -7.88 21.18
C ALA A 123 -8.08 -6.73 21.91
N ILE A 124 -6.90 -6.30 21.43
CA ILE A 124 -6.16 -5.16 21.98
C ILE A 124 -7.03 -3.91 21.90
N ILE A 125 -7.63 -3.65 20.76
CA ILE A 125 -8.51 -2.50 20.53
C ILE A 125 -9.75 -2.58 21.42
N ALA A 126 -10.45 -3.71 21.43
CA ALA A 126 -11.67 -3.89 22.22
C ALA A 126 -11.43 -3.72 23.74
N VAL A 127 -10.32 -4.23 24.26
CA VAL A 127 -9.90 -4.04 25.67
C VAL A 127 -9.61 -2.56 25.93
N GLY A 128 -8.87 -1.89 25.05
CA GLY A 128 -8.50 -0.47 25.17
C GLY A 128 -9.70 0.48 25.25
N TYR A 129 -10.80 0.14 24.58
CA TYR A 129 -12.04 0.91 24.68
C TYR A 129 -12.82 0.65 25.96
N ARG A 130 -12.64 -0.49 26.63
CA ARG A 130 -13.38 -0.88 27.85
C ARG A 130 -12.66 -0.57 29.15
N VAL A 131 -11.34 -0.52 29.13
CA VAL A 131 -10.53 -0.25 30.31
C VAL A 131 -10.64 1.21 30.72
N ASN A 132 -10.81 1.46 32.04
CA ASN A 132 -10.79 2.79 32.61
C ASN A 132 -9.45 3.08 33.30
N SER A 133 -8.53 3.64 32.52
CA SER A 133 -7.20 4.06 32.99
C SER A 133 -6.70 5.26 32.20
N TYR A 134 -5.66 5.93 32.69
CA TYR A 134 -5.02 7.04 31.97
C TYR A 134 -4.49 6.57 30.60
N GLN A 135 -3.76 5.45 30.57
CA GLN A 135 -3.18 4.88 29.36
C GLN A 135 -4.26 4.50 28.33
N ALA A 136 -5.35 3.86 28.78
CA ALA A 136 -6.47 3.55 27.91
C ALA A 136 -7.17 4.82 27.39
N THR A 137 -7.20 5.91 28.17
CA THR A 137 -7.71 7.20 27.71
C THR A 137 -6.81 7.78 26.62
N GLN A 138 -5.50 7.75 26.79
CA GLN A 138 -4.56 8.21 25.76
C GLN A 138 -4.67 7.36 24.48
N PHE A 139 -4.82 6.04 24.59
CA PHE A 139 -5.09 5.16 23.48
C PHE A 139 -6.36 5.57 22.71
N ARG A 140 -7.47 5.82 23.41
CA ARG A 140 -8.73 6.27 22.77
C ARG A 140 -8.61 7.62 22.09
N ILE A 141 -7.85 8.57 22.66
CA ILE A 141 -7.57 9.88 22.06
C ILE A 141 -6.82 9.67 20.72
N TRP A 142 -5.76 8.87 20.74
CA TRP A 142 -4.99 8.54 19.55
C TRP A 142 -5.86 7.82 18.49
N ALA A 143 -6.59 6.79 18.86
CA ALA A 143 -7.46 6.04 17.96
C ALA A 143 -8.55 6.95 17.34
N THR A 144 -9.16 7.83 18.14
CA THR A 144 -10.16 8.79 17.66
C THR A 144 -9.55 9.79 16.68
N LYS A 145 -8.32 10.29 16.94
CA LYS A 145 -7.61 11.18 16.02
C LYS A 145 -7.34 10.48 14.67
N THR A 146 -6.83 9.27 14.72
CA THR A 146 -6.53 8.44 13.54
C THR A 146 -7.79 8.16 12.71
N LEU A 147 -8.88 7.75 13.38
CA LEU A 147 -10.15 7.48 12.71
C LEU A 147 -10.77 8.75 12.10
N ARG A 148 -10.70 9.88 12.81
CA ARG A 148 -11.15 11.17 12.29
C ARG A 148 -10.37 11.55 11.03
N GLU A 149 -9.06 11.40 11.04
CA GLU A 149 -8.21 11.70 9.89
C GLU A 149 -8.60 10.82 8.70
N PHE A 150 -8.79 9.52 8.92
CA PHE A 150 -9.25 8.60 7.88
C PHE A 150 -10.63 8.99 7.32
N ILE A 151 -11.60 9.32 8.18
CA ILE A 151 -12.96 9.69 7.74
C ILE A 151 -12.93 10.97 6.89
N ILE A 152 -12.11 11.96 7.27
CA ILE A 152 -12.04 13.24 6.56
C ILE A 152 -11.23 13.14 5.28
N LYS A 153 -10.05 12.52 5.33
CA LYS A 153 -9.09 12.49 4.21
C LYS A 153 -9.21 11.25 3.33
N GLY A 154 -9.73 10.15 3.86
CA GLY A 154 -9.77 8.82 3.21
C GLY A 154 -8.47 8.03 3.34
N PHE A 155 -7.47 8.52 4.07
CA PHE A 155 -6.20 7.84 4.35
C PHE A 155 -5.58 8.34 5.65
N VAL A 156 -4.68 7.50 6.21
CA VAL A 156 -3.76 7.84 7.31
C VAL A 156 -2.39 7.28 6.95
N LEU A 157 -1.33 8.07 7.11
CA LEU A 157 0.04 7.67 6.83
C LEU A 157 0.92 7.82 8.09
N ASP A 158 1.78 6.85 8.30
CA ASP A 158 2.88 6.93 9.27
C ASP A 158 4.17 7.26 8.49
N ASP A 159 4.37 8.55 8.25
CA ASP A 159 5.48 9.08 7.45
C ASP A 159 6.84 8.62 7.97
N GLU A 160 7.02 8.61 9.30
CA GLU A 160 8.29 8.22 9.91
C GLU A 160 8.60 6.74 9.66
N ARG A 161 7.61 5.87 9.76
CA ARG A 161 7.76 4.46 9.47
C ARG A 161 8.03 4.19 8.00
N LEU A 162 7.32 4.89 7.10
CA LEU A 162 7.49 4.76 5.66
C LEU A 162 8.87 5.24 5.20
N LYS A 163 9.38 6.35 5.75
CA LYS A 163 10.73 6.89 5.45
C LYS A 163 11.86 5.98 5.93
N GLN A 164 11.67 5.27 7.04
CA GLN A 164 12.72 4.44 7.63
C GLN A 164 12.95 3.12 6.89
N GLY A 165 12.09 2.74 5.95
CA GLY A 165 12.19 1.47 5.22
C GLY A 165 12.17 0.23 6.14
N LYS A 166 11.62 0.35 7.36
CA LYS A 166 11.54 -0.76 8.29
C LYS A 166 10.53 -1.78 7.79
N VAL A 167 11.04 -2.94 7.46
CA VAL A 167 10.24 -4.07 7.01
C VAL A 167 9.55 -4.70 8.22
N VAL A 168 8.36 -4.23 8.55
CA VAL A 168 7.46 -4.91 9.48
C VAL A 168 6.73 -5.98 8.69
N PHE A 169 6.66 -7.22 9.19
CA PHE A 169 6.08 -8.38 8.50
C PHE A 169 6.82 -8.86 7.23
N GLY A 170 8.06 -8.42 6.98
CA GLY A 170 8.83 -8.85 5.81
C GLY A 170 8.40 -8.21 4.49
N LYS A 171 7.56 -7.15 4.52
CA LYS A 171 7.11 -6.40 3.35
C LYS A 171 7.50 -4.95 3.45
N ASP A 172 7.88 -4.34 2.32
CA ASP A 172 8.03 -2.90 2.21
C ASP A 172 6.67 -2.28 1.81
N TYR A 173 6.00 -1.72 2.81
CA TYR A 173 4.69 -1.07 2.59
C TYR A 173 4.80 0.25 1.82
N PHE A 174 6.00 0.82 1.65
CA PHE A 174 6.19 1.99 0.82
C PHE A 174 5.94 1.69 -0.66
N ASP A 175 6.44 0.55 -1.15
CA ASP A 175 6.16 0.12 -2.52
C ASP A 175 4.67 -0.16 -2.74
N GLU A 176 3.99 -0.78 -1.76
CA GLU A 176 2.54 -0.99 -1.82
C GLU A 176 1.78 0.35 -1.89
N LEU A 177 2.17 1.34 -1.06
CA LEU A 177 1.59 2.68 -1.08
C LEU A 177 1.80 3.37 -2.44
N LEU A 178 3.00 3.28 -3.02
CA LEU A 178 3.30 3.84 -4.34
C LEU A 178 2.42 3.22 -5.44
N GLU A 179 2.28 1.90 -5.46
CA GLU A 179 1.41 1.24 -6.45
C GLU A 179 -0.06 1.68 -6.25
N ARG A 180 -0.53 1.80 -5.01
CA ARG A 180 -1.88 2.29 -4.71
C ARG A 180 -2.11 3.73 -5.19
N ILE A 181 -1.14 4.62 -4.97
CA ILE A 181 -1.20 6.00 -5.46
C ILE A 181 -1.25 6.03 -6.98
N ARG A 182 -0.40 5.24 -7.66
CA ARG A 182 -0.38 5.12 -9.12
C ARG A 182 -1.73 4.62 -9.66
N GLU A 183 -2.31 3.61 -9.02
CA GLU A 183 -3.63 3.07 -9.37
C GLU A 183 -4.72 4.15 -9.28
N ILE A 184 -4.74 4.91 -8.18
CA ILE A 184 -5.71 6.00 -7.97
C ILE A 184 -5.55 7.09 -9.03
N ARG A 185 -4.32 7.52 -9.32
CA ARG A 185 -4.01 8.54 -10.35
C ARG A 185 -4.39 8.08 -11.75
N ALA A 186 -4.13 6.82 -12.07
CA ALA A 186 -4.43 6.21 -13.36
C ALA A 186 -5.87 5.68 -13.47
N SER A 187 -6.74 5.91 -12.46
CA SER A 187 -8.17 5.64 -12.59
C SER A 187 -8.77 6.57 -13.65
N GLU A 188 -9.68 6.05 -14.50
CA GLU A 188 -10.21 6.80 -15.64
C GLU A 188 -10.72 8.18 -15.28
N ARG A 189 -11.51 8.28 -14.20
CA ARG A 189 -12.05 9.56 -13.75
C ARG A 189 -10.96 10.55 -13.34
N ARG A 190 -9.98 10.13 -12.55
CA ARG A 190 -8.89 11.00 -12.05
C ARG A 190 -7.94 11.39 -13.19
N PHE A 191 -7.61 10.42 -14.03
CA PHE A 191 -6.79 10.67 -15.21
C PHE A 191 -7.45 11.71 -16.12
N TYR A 192 -8.74 11.50 -16.48
CA TYR A 192 -9.46 12.43 -17.32
C TYR A 192 -9.54 13.84 -16.72
N GLN A 193 -9.86 13.95 -15.43
CA GLN A 193 -9.90 15.24 -14.73
C GLN A 193 -8.54 15.96 -14.82
N LYS A 194 -7.45 15.26 -14.46
CA LYS A 194 -6.11 15.84 -14.46
C LYS A 194 -5.64 16.24 -15.85
N VAL A 195 -5.86 15.39 -16.83
CA VAL A 195 -5.55 15.70 -18.22
C VAL A 195 -6.35 16.92 -18.69
N THR A 196 -7.63 17.01 -18.32
CA THR A 196 -8.45 18.19 -18.65
C THR A 196 -7.92 19.45 -17.96
N ASP A 197 -7.58 19.40 -16.67
CA ASP A 197 -7.00 20.51 -15.92
C ASP A 197 -5.72 21.02 -16.58
N ILE A 198 -4.80 20.11 -16.94
CA ILE A 198 -3.54 20.48 -17.59
C ILE A 198 -3.76 21.09 -18.98
N TYR A 199 -4.64 20.48 -19.78
CA TYR A 199 -4.85 20.94 -21.15
C TYR A 199 -5.71 22.20 -21.24
N SER A 200 -6.54 22.46 -20.23
CA SER A 200 -7.25 23.75 -20.14
C SER A 200 -6.30 24.96 -20.03
N LEU A 201 -5.03 24.70 -19.70
CA LEU A 201 -3.97 25.71 -19.70
C LEU A 201 -3.33 25.92 -21.10
N ALA A 202 -3.70 25.11 -22.10
CA ALA A 202 -3.23 25.33 -23.47
C ALA A 202 -3.80 26.62 -24.05
N VAL A 203 -2.98 27.35 -24.80
CA VAL A 203 -3.29 28.69 -25.32
C VAL A 203 -4.48 28.67 -26.31
N ASP A 204 -4.67 27.53 -26.97
CA ASP A 204 -5.69 27.26 -27.96
C ASP A 204 -6.76 26.25 -27.50
N TYR A 205 -6.91 26.09 -26.19
CA TYR A 205 -7.91 25.17 -25.64
C TYR A 205 -9.34 25.68 -25.83
N ASP A 206 -10.18 24.84 -26.42
CA ASP A 206 -11.63 25.00 -26.47
C ASP A 206 -12.31 23.69 -26.09
N ALA A 207 -13.02 23.69 -24.96
CA ALA A 207 -13.71 22.51 -24.43
C ALA A 207 -14.77 21.92 -25.40
N ASN A 208 -15.31 22.72 -26.28
CA ASN A 208 -16.36 22.33 -27.23
C ASN A 208 -15.81 21.91 -28.59
N ALA A 209 -14.53 22.21 -28.85
CA ALA A 209 -13.94 21.90 -30.16
C ALA A 209 -13.90 20.37 -30.40
N PRO A 210 -14.24 19.91 -31.61
CA PRO A 210 -14.08 18.50 -31.99
C PRO A 210 -12.64 18.00 -31.77
N LEU A 211 -11.66 18.84 -32.04
CA LEU A 211 -10.23 18.58 -31.87
C LEU A 211 -9.89 18.20 -30.43
N THR A 212 -10.49 18.82 -29.44
CA THR A 212 -10.28 18.53 -28.01
C THR A 212 -10.76 17.13 -27.66
N ARG A 213 -11.93 16.72 -28.14
CA ARG A 213 -12.47 15.36 -27.93
C ARG A 213 -11.59 14.30 -28.59
N GLU A 214 -11.18 14.53 -29.84
CA GLU A 214 -10.29 13.65 -30.58
C GLU A 214 -8.93 13.54 -29.90
N PHE A 215 -8.43 14.60 -29.29
CA PHE A 215 -7.18 14.62 -28.56
C PHE A 215 -7.19 13.66 -27.34
N PHE A 216 -8.24 13.70 -26.53
CA PHE A 216 -8.37 12.80 -25.38
C PHE A 216 -8.40 11.31 -25.80
N ALA A 217 -9.14 10.99 -26.85
CA ALA A 217 -9.16 9.65 -27.41
C ALA A 217 -7.77 9.22 -27.92
N ASN A 218 -7.03 10.12 -28.55
CA ASN A 218 -5.68 9.88 -29.03
C ASN A 218 -4.70 9.64 -27.88
N VAL A 219 -4.76 10.41 -26.80
CA VAL A 219 -3.91 10.20 -25.61
C VAL A 219 -4.16 8.81 -25.01
N GLN A 220 -5.43 8.44 -24.83
CA GLN A 220 -5.79 7.13 -24.31
C GLN A 220 -5.31 6.01 -25.23
N ASN A 221 -5.54 6.11 -26.52
CA ASN A 221 -5.11 5.10 -27.50
C ASN A 221 -3.59 4.95 -27.54
N LYS A 222 -2.82 6.05 -27.50
CA LYS A 222 -1.35 5.99 -27.47
C LYS A 222 -0.82 5.30 -26.23
N LEU A 223 -1.41 5.52 -25.05
CA LEU A 223 -1.03 4.87 -23.81
C LEU A 223 -1.36 3.38 -23.84
N HIS A 224 -2.52 2.98 -24.37
CA HIS A 224 -2.85 1.56 -24.55
C HIS A 224 -1.91 0.88 -25.55
N TRP A 225 -1.68 1.53 -26.70
CA TRP A 225 -0.78 1.03 -27.73
C TRP A 225 0.65 0.81 -27.21
N ALA A 226 1.15 1.77 -26.45
CA ALA A 226 2.49 1.70 -25.88
C ALA A 226 2.74 0.41 -25.08
N ILE A 227 1.70 -0.13 -24.42
CA ILE A 227 1.80 -1.28 -23.54
C ILE A 227 1.38 -2.58 -24.22
N THR A 228 0.37 -2.53 -25.09
CA THR A 228 -0.26 -3.75 -25.62
C THR A 228 -0.08 -3.93 -27.12
N GLY A 229 0.39 -2.91 -27.84
CA GLY A 229 0.38 -2.89 -29.30
C GLY A 229 -1.03 -2.81 -29.90
N GLN A 230 -2.04 -2.44 -29.11
CA GLN A 230 -3.44 -2.32 -29.51
C GLN A 230 -4.03 -1.01 -29.00
N THR A 231 -4.89 -0.38 -29.77
CA THR A 231 -5.72 0.74 -29.28
C THR A 231 -6.78 0.23 -28.30
N ALA A 232 -7.41 1.14 -27.56
CA ALA A 232 -8.49 0.78 -26.65
C ALA A 232 -9.65 0.05 -27.35
N ALA A 233 -10.04 0.52 -28.54
CA ALA A 233 -11.10 -0.10 -29.35
C ALA A 233 -10.71 -1.49 -29.85
N GLU A 234 -9.49 -1.66 -30.36
CA GLU A 234 -8.96 -2.97 -30.81
C GLU A 234 -8.94 -3.95 -29.64
N ARG A 235 -8.49 -3.51 -28.45
CA ARG A 235 -8.42 -4.37 -27.28
C ARG A 235 -9.80 -4.88 -26.86
N ILE A 236 -10.81 -4.02 -26.86
CA ILE A 236 -12.19 -4.43 -26.58
C ILE A 236 -12.69 -5.39 -27.66
N TYR A 237 -12.50 -5.06 -28.92
CA TYR A 237 -12.96 -5.86 -30.06
C TYR A 237 -12.40 -7.30 -30.02
N ASP A 238 -11.10 -7.44 -29.75
CA ASP A 238 -10.42 -8.73 -29.74
C ASP A 238 -10.69 -9.57 -28.49
N SER A 239 -11.04 -8.95 -27.37
CA SER A 239 -11.14 -9.61 -26.07
C SER A 239 -12.57 -9.85 -25.61
N ALA A 240 -13.53 -8.99 -25.98
CA ALA A 240 -14.90 -9.12 -25.57
C ALA A 240 -15.58 -10.30 -26.28
N ASP A 241 -15.94 -11.31 -25.49
CA ASP A 241 -16.56 -12.53 -26.00
C ASP A 241 -17.57 -13.06 -24.99
N ALA A 242 -18.87 -13.05 -25.38
CA ALA A 242 -19.96 -13.49 -24.51
C ALA A 242 -19.87 -14.96 -24.12
N THR A 243 -19.10 -15.77 -24.83
CA THR A 243 -18.93 -17.21 -24.57
C THR A 243 -17.80 -17.50 -23.57
N ARG A 244 -16.93 -16.52 -23.34
CA ARG A 244 -15.83 -16.64 -22.38
C ARG A 244 -16.27 -16.36 -20.95
N LEU A 245 -15.56 -16.98 -20.02
CA LEU A 245 -15.72 -16.68 -18.60
C LEU A 245 -15.53 -15.16 -18.37
N PHE A 246 -16.45 -14.56 -17.63
CA PHE A 246 -16.51 -13.12 -17.38
C PHE A 246 -16.50 -12.25 -18.66
N MET A 247 -16.98 -12.77 -19.77
CA MET A 247 -17.01 -12.08 -21.06
C MET A 247 -15.61 -11.65 -21.56
N GLY A 248 -14.56 -12.35 -21.13
CA GLY A 248 -13.15 -12.02 -21.43
C GLY A 248 -12.54 -10.92 -20.54
N LEU A 249 -13.28 -10.38 -19.59
CA LEU A 249 -12.80 -9.38 -18.63
C LEU A 249 -11.83 -9.98 -17.63
N SER A 250 -10.76 -9.27 -17.33
CA SER A 250 -9.83 -9.56 -16.23
C SER A 250 -10.31 -8.95 -14.91
N THR A 251 -11.03 -7.81 -14.98
CA THR A 251 -11.62 -7.13 -13.84
C THR A 251 -12.89 -6.36 -14.22
N TRP A 252 -13.70 -5.97 -13.25
CA TRP A 252 -14.89 -5.11 -13.42
C TRP A 252 -15.25 -4.43 -12.09
N LYS A 253 -16.16 -3.47 -12.11
CA LYS A 253 -16.49 -2.61 -10.95
C LYS A 253 -16.79 -3.38 -9.66
N HIS A 254 -17.42 -4.54 -9.76
CA HIS A 254 -17.83 -5.36 -8.62
C HIS A 254 -17.12 -6.73 -8.57
N ALA A 255 -15.93 -6.83 -9.21
CA ALA A 255 -15.13 -8.06 -9.18
C ALA A 255 -14.72 -8.43 -7.74
N PRO A 256 -14.46 -9.72 -7.46
CA PRO A 256 -14.62 -10.88 -8.35
C PRO A 256 -16.03 -11.50 -8.33
N HIS A 257 -16.88 -11.14 -7.38
CA HIS A 257 -18.15 -11.85 -7.13
C HIS A 257 -19.40 -11.07 -7.57
N GLY A 258 -19.25 -9.79 -7.89
CA GLY A 258 -20.34 -8.93 -8.28
C GLY A 258 -20.71 -9.05 -9.76
N LYS A 259 -21.91 -8.55 -10.11
CA LYS A 259 -22.45 -8.59 -11.47
C LYS A 259 -21.64 -7.71 -12.42
N ILE A 260 -21.32 -8.22 -13.61
CA ILE A 260 -20.74 -7.44 -14.72
C ILE A 260 -21.83 -6.53 -15.30
N LEU A 261 -21.51 -5.24 -15.44
CA LEU A 261 -22.38 -4.23 -16.02
C LEU A 261 -21.99 -3.96 -17.49
N LYS A 262 -22.94 -3.47 -18.29
CA LYS A 262 -22.68 -3.05 -19.67
C LYS A 262 -21.54 -2.02 -19.75
N SER A 263 -21.45 -1.12 -18.76
CA SER A 263 -20.37 -0.15 -18.64
C SER A 263 -18.99 -0.77 -18.44
N ASP A 264 -18.91 -1.96 -17.83
CA ASP A 264 -17.62 -2.61 -17.60
C ASP A 264 -17.02 -3.17 -18.90
N VAL A 265 -17.88 -3.64 -19.81
CA VAL A 265 -17.50 -4.25 -21.10
C VAL A 265 -16.91 -3.21 -22.07
N THR A 266 -17.26 -1.94 -21.92
CA THR A 266 -16.78 -0.85 -22.79
C THR A 266 -15.47 -0.22 -22.32
N VAL A 267 -14.88 -0.71 -21.23
CA VAL A 267 -13.62 -0.19 -20.66
C VAL A 267 -12.46 -1.09 -21.04
N ALA A 268 -11.58 -0.63 -21.93
CA ALA A 268 -10.43 -1.41 -22.43
C ALA A 268 -9.49 -1.88 -21.30
N LYS A 269 -9.31 -1.07 -20.26
CA LYS A 269 -8.48 -1.39 -19.09
C LYS A 269 -8.93 -2.69 -18.40
N ASN A 270 -10.23 -3.00 -18.44
CA ASN A 270 -10.80 -4.19 -17.79
C ASN A 270 -10.39 -5.51 -18.46
N TYR A 271 -9.82 -5.46 -19.68
CA TYR A 271 -9.29 -6.61 -20.42
C TYR A 271 -7.77 -6.77 -20.29
N LEU A 272 -7.09 -5.88 -19.56
CA LEU A 272 -5.64 -5.94 -19.39
C LEU A 272 -5.25 -6.97 -18.33
N SER A 273 -4.09 -7.61 -18.52
CA SER A 273 -3.47 -8.40 -17.46
C SER A 273 -3.01 -7.50 -16.31
N GLU A 274 -2.83 -8.08 -15.12
CA GLU A 274 -2.31 -7.35 -13.96
C GLU A 274 -0.97 -6.65 -14.25
N ALA A 275 -0.08 -7.31 -14.99
CA ALA A 275 1.20 -6.73 -15.40
C ALA A 275 1.01 -5.49 -16.28
N HIS A 276 0.14 -5.57 -17.30
CA HIS A 276 -0.17 -4.44 -18.15
C HIS A 276 -0.86 -3.29 -17.40
N VAL A 277 -1.74 -3.60 -16.44
CA VAL A 277 -2.37 -2.57 -15.58
C VAL A 277 -1.32 -1.83 -14.75
N LYS A 278 -0.39 -2.55 -14.12
CA LYS A 278 0.70 -1.94 -13.35
C LYS A 278 1.59 -1.05 -14.24
N GLU A 279 1.93 -1.52 -15.42
CA GLU A 279 2.73 -0.76 -16.37
C GLU A 279 1.99 0.49 -16.87
N LEU A 280 0.71 0.38 -17.22
CA LEU A 280 -0.14 1.51 -17.60
C LEU A 280 -0.21 2.56 -16.47
N ASN A 281 -0.41 2.13 -15.24
CA ASN A 281 -0.47 3.01 -14.08
C ASN A 281 0.86 3.78 -13.88
N ARG A 282 2.01 3.14 -14.12
CA ARG A 282 3.33 3.76 -14.03
C ARG A 282 3.55 4.82 -15.12
N ILE A 283 3.27 4.48 -16.36
CA ILE A 283 3.38 5.41 -17.49
C ILE A 283 2.48 6.63 -17.29
N VAL A 284 1.22 6.40 -16.95
CA VAL A 284 0.24 7.47 -16.70
C VAL A 284 0.73 8.39 -15.61
N SER A 285 1.21 7.84 -14.47
CA SER A 285 1.71 8.66 -13.37
C SER A 285 2.93 9.48 -13.76
N ALA A 286 3.91 8.89 -14.45
CA ALA A 286 5.11 9.58 -14.90
C ALA A 286 4.80 10.70 -15.91
N TYR A 287 3.89 10.44 -16.86
CA TYR A 287 3.44 11.43 -17.81
C TYR A 287 2.74 12.61 -17.13
N LEU A 288 1.83 12.34 -16.18
CA LEU A 288 1.13 13.37 -15.43
C LEU A 288 2.08 14.21 -14.58
N ASP A 289 3.09 13.62 -13.93
CA ASP A 289 4.09 14.35 -13.16
C ASP A 289 4.87 15.35 -14.04
N LEU A 290 5.29 14.91 -15.22
CA LEU A 290 5.99 15.78 -16.17
C LEU A 290 5.10 16.88 -16.73
N ALA A 291 3.83 16.57 -17.01
CA ALA A 291 2.86 17.53 -17.54
C ALA A 291 2.49 18.58 -16.48
N GLU A 292 2.26 18.17 -15.22
CA GLU A 292 2.02 19.06 -14.08
C GLU A 292 3.23 20.01 -13.88
N ASN A 293 4.45 19.48 -13.90
CA ASN A 293 5.65 20.31 -13.77
C ASN A 293 5.76 21.39 -14.86
N ARG A 294 5.41 21.06 -16.10
CA ARG A 294 5.39 22.06 -17.20
C ARG A 294 4.34 23.15 -16.95
N ALA A 295 3.15 22.75 -16.53
CA ALA A 295 2.05 23.64 -16.20
C ALA A 295 2.42 24.60 -15.05
N GLU A 296 2.98 24.08 -13.97
CA GLU A 296 3.44 24.87 -12.80
C GLU A 296 4.53 25.88 -13.17
N ARG A 297 5.41 25.52 -14.10
CA ARG A 297 6.46 26.42 -14.62
C ARG A 297 5.92 27.48 -15.59
N GLY A 298 4.62 27.48 -15.89
CA GLY A 298 4.01 28.46 -16.78
C GLY A 298 4.49 28.34 -18.23
N ILE A 299 4.93 27.17 -18.69
CA ILE A 299 5.39 26.96 -20.07
C ILE A 299 4.14 26.96 -20.94
N LEU A 300 4.00 27.99 -21.78
CA LEU A 300 2.91 28.12 -22.72
C LEU A 300 2.98 26.99 -23.76
N MET A 301 1.90 26.24 -23.90
CA MET A 301 1.79 25.11 -24.82
C MET A 301 0.47 25.19 -25.58
N LYS A 302 0.49 24.76 -26.82
CA LYS A 302 -0.71 24.51 -27.64
C LYS A 302 -1.13 23.03 -27.49
N MET A 303 -2.35 22.72 -27.90
CA MET A 303 -2.84 21.33 -27.93
C MET A 303 -1.93 20.42 -28.77
N ALA A 304 -1.39 20.91 -29.88
CA ALA A 304 -0.45 20.18 -30.72
C ALA A 304 0.89 19.90 -30.00
N ASP A 305 1.35 20.83 -29.17
CA ASP A 305 2.60 20.67 -28.39
C ASP A 305 2.44 19.58 -27.33
N TRP A 306 1.27 19.48 -26.71
CA TRP A 306 0.95 18.40 -25.76
C TRP A 306 0.95 17.02 -26.44
N ALA A 307 0.42 16.92 -27.68
CA ALA A 307 0.46 15.67 -28.44
C ALA A 307 1.91 15.26 -28.78
N SER A 308 2.74 16.22 -29.16
CA SER A 308 4.18 16.00 -29.43
C SER A 308 4.94 15.66 -28.16
N PHE A 309 4.61 16.28 -27.04
CA PHE A 309 5.21 15.99 -25.74
C PHE A 309 4.94 14.55 -25.29
N LEU A 310 3.71 14.05 -25.45
CA LEU A 310 3.38 12.66 -25.17
C LEU A 310 4.21 11.70 -26.03
N ASN A 311 4.35 11.97 -27.34
CA ASN A 311 5.18 11.14 -28.20
C ASN A 311 6.64 11.11 -27.73
N SER A 312 7.23 12.28 -27.47
CA SER A 312 8.61 12.38 -26.98
C SER A 312 8.82 11.66 -25.65
N PHE A 313 7.83 11.73 -24.76
CA PHE A 313 7.86 10.98 -23.49
C PHE A 313 7.85 9.47 -23.72
N LEU A 314 7.00 8.97 -24.61
CA LEU A 314 6.94 7.54 -24.94
C LEU A 314 8.22 7.07 -25.64
N GLU A 315 8.77 7.85 -26.57
CA GLU A 315 10.07 7.55 -27.22
C GLU A 315 11.20 7.47 -26.21
N LEU A 316 11.33 8.48 -25.34
CA LEU A 316 12.37 8.50 -24.30
C LEU A 316 12.25 7.29 -23.37
N SER A 317 11.03 6.83 -23.13
CA SER A 317 10.73 5.66 -22.30
C SER A 317 10.82 4.34 -23.06
N SER A 318 11.26 4.36 -24.34
CA SER A 318 11.39 3.20 -25.21
C SER A 318 10.10 2.43 -25.49
N TYR A 319 8.97 3.13 -25.49
CA TYR A 319 7.68 2.58 -25.85
C TYR A 319 7.35 2.80 -27.33
N PRO A 320 6.64 1.86 -27.98
CA PRO A 320 6.17 2.03 -29.33
C PRO A 320 5.13 3.15 -29.43
N ILE A 321 5.19 3.95 -30.50
CA ILE A 321 4.26 5.05 -30.75
C ILE A 321 3.19 4.64 -31.73
N LEU A 322 1.95 4.96 -31.43
CA LEU A 322 0.86 4.86 -32.39
C LEU A 322 0.95 6.00 -33.41
N THR A 323 1.14 5.62 -34.69
CA THR A 323 1.31 6.55 -35.83
C THR A 323 0.02 6.80 -36.59
N ASP A 324 -1.00 5.95 -36.39
CA ASP A 324 -2.30 6.00 -37.08
C ASP A 324 -3.46 5.98 -36.09
N LYS A 325 -4.69 5.86 -36.57
CA LYS A 325 -5.91 5.82 -35.71
C LYS A 325 -6.27 4.42 -35.22
N GLY A 326 -5.45 3.40 -35.54
CA GLY A 326 -5.78 2.00 -35.30
C GLY A 326 -6.74 1.43 -36.38
N LYS A 327 -6.99 0.12 -36.30
CA LYS A 327 -7.78 -0.63 -37.28
C LYS A 327 -9.27 -0.67 -36.94
N VAL A 328 -9.63 -0.41 -35.70
CA VAL A 328 -11.01 -0.43 -35.18
C VAL A 328 -11.38 0.95 -34.68
N SER A 329 -12.50 1.49 -35.18
CA SER A 329 -13.08 2.72 -34.64
C SER A 329 -14.01 2.40 -33.47
N ALA A 330 -14.02 3.28 -32.46
CA ALA A 330 -14.91 3.16 -31.30
C ALA A 330 -16.37 3.47 -31.66
#